data_2c92800b8f2e9c97c1fd80643a8bd9ac
#
_entry.id   2c92800b8f2e9c97c1fd80643a8bd9ac
#
_cell.length_a   1.000
_cell.length_b   1.000
_cell.length_c   1.000
_cell.angle_alpha   90.00
_cell.angle_beta   90.00
_cell.angle_gamma   90.00
#
_symmetry.space_group_name_H-M   'P 1'
#
loop_
_entity.id
_entity.type
_entity.pdbx_description
1 polymer ?
#
loop_
_entity_poly.entity_id
_entity_poly.type
_entity_poly.pdbx_seq_one_letter_code
_entity_poly.pdbx_strand_id
1 'polypeptide(L)'
;MVSRDDPRKLYLGESLTCRADVEDRVFTFDVRVEDIDGKGIVTSPPDLGGASMPLGSEVLVRYYRKDSAYQFLTKIIAWEERGRRPSMRIGFPSQITRYQRRQFARAEIEGSVRFYLTADELPSRGYLNDVSAGGVNFSTQQVGLFAKSLSPVGRRLLFDIMLSGGDEFIGLPGEIRRVTPDLKNKGFVTVQVRFMNLQPKVKQALEDLTRRK
;
A
#
# COMPACT_ATOMS: atom_id res chain seq x y z
N MET A 1 -19.24 -10.17 -24.43
CA MET A 1 -18.60 -10.55 -23.16
C MET A 1 -17.42 -9.59 -22.96
N VAL A 2 -17.58 -8.56 -22.14
CA VAL A 2 -16.51 -7.56 -21.92
C VAL A 2 -15.51 -8.23 -20.97
N SER A 3 -14.26 -8.36 -21.43
CA SER A 3 -13.17 -8.90 -20.62
C SER A 3 -13.10 -8.17 -19.26
N ARG A 4 -13.06 -8.93 -18.16
CA ARG A 4 -12.83 -8.42 -16.79
C ARG A 4 -11.44 -7.77 -16.63
N ASP A 5 -10.66 -7.66 -17.68
CA ASP A 5 -9.25 -7.31 -17.65
C ASP A 5 -8.93 -5.91 -18.21
N ASP A 6 -9.95 -5.06 -18.49
CA ASP A 6 -9.62 -3.67 -18.83
C ASP A 6 -9.21 -2.91 -17.54
N PRO A 7 -7.92 -2.61 -17.39
CA PRO A 7 -7.42 -1.98 -16.17
C PRO A 7 -7.97 -0.57 -15.94
N ARG A 8 -8.63 0.01 -16.95
CA ARG A 8 -9.21 1.36 -16.90
C ARG A 8 -10.67 1.35 -16.42
N LYS A 9 -11.31 0.19 -16.31
CA LYS A 9 -12.69 0.08 -15.81
C LYS A 9 -12.72 -0.12 -14.32
N LEU A 10 -13.64 0.56 -13.66
CA LEU A 10 -13.97 0.32 -12.26
C LEU A 10 -15.00 -0.82 -12.17
N TYR A 11 -14.93 -1.55 -11.08
CA TYR A 11 -15.81 -2.69 -10.81
C TYR A 11 -16.52 -2.54 -9.48
N LEU A 12 -17.67 -3.17 -9.35
CA LEU A 12 -18.40 -3.25 -8.08
C LEU A 12 -17.52 -3.91 -6.99
N GLY A 13 -17.55 -3.35 -5.79
CA GLY A 13 -16.77 -3.81 -4.66
C GLY A 13 -15.31 -3.35 -4.65
N GLU A 14 -14.88 -2.60 -5.66
CA GLU A 14 -13.52 -2.09 -5.73
C GLU A 14 -13.24 -1.02 -4.68
N SER A 15 -12.07 -1.09 -4.05
CA SER A 15 -11.62 -0.07 -3.10
C SER A 15 -10.94 1.07 -3.83
N LEU A 16 -11.36 2.28 -3.53
CA LEU A 16 -10.81 3.53 -4.06
C LEU A 16 -10.22 4.33 -2.91
N THR A 17 -8.99 4.84 -3.09
CA THR A 17 -8.41 5.85 -2.19
C THR A 17 -8.65 7.22 -2.82
N CYS A 18 -9.34 8.08 -2.10
CA CYS A 18 -9.74 9.40 -2.53
C CYS A 18 -8.94 10.48 -1.79
N ARG A 19 -8.60 11.55 -2.50
CA ARG A 19 -8.03 12.75 -1.92
C ARG A 19 -8.80 13.96 -2.43
N ALA A 20 -9.26 14.81 -1.52
CA ALA A 20 -9.90 16.07 -1.83
C ALA A 20 -9.23 17.20 -1.05
N ASP A 21 -9.04 18.34 -1.69
CA ASP A 21 -8.53 19.56 -1.07
C ASP A 21 -9.74 20.52 -0.96
N VAL A 22 -10.20 20.78 0.26
CA VAL A 22 -11.38 21.60 0.54
C VAL A 22 -11.04 22.59 1.65
N GLU A 23 -11.20 23.89 1.40
CA GLU A 23 -11.00 24.97 2.38
C GLU A 23 -9.66 24.84 3.15
N ASP A 24 -8.55 24.74 2.43
CA ASP A 24 -7.20 24.57 2.96
C ASP A 24 -6.96 23.28 3.78
N ARG A 25 -7.91 22.35 3.74
CA ARG A 25 -7.78 21.03 4.36
C ARG A 25 -7.66 19.94 3.32
N VAL A 26 -6.76 19.02 3.56
CA VAL A 26 -6.58 17.82 2.74
C VAL A 26 -7.28 16.64 3.39
N PHE A 27 -8.29 16.11 2.73
CA PHE A 27 -8.97 14.89 3.14
C PHE A 27 -8.42 13.71 2.33
N THR A 28 -8.05 12.65 3.03
CA THR A 28 -7.71 11.37 2.39
C THR A 28 -8.57 10.29 3.03
N PHE A 29 -9.33 9.58 2.24
CA PHE A 29 -10.30 8.59 2.70
C PHE A 29 -10.42 7.45 1.70
N ASP A 30 -10.81 6.28 2.19
CA ASP A 30 -11.08 5.11 1.38
C ASP A 30 -12.58 4.90 1.27
N VAL A 31 -13.02 4.54 0.06
CA VAL A 31 -14.41 4.18 -0.24
C VAL A 31 -14.45 2.93 -1.10
N ARG A 32 -15.62 2.30 -1.18
CA ARG A 32 -15.84 1.13 -2.02
C ARG A 32 -16.90 1.44 -3.07
N VAL A 33 -16.67 1.02 -4.31
CA VAL A 33 -17.66 1.12 -5.38
C VAL A 33 -18.86 0.22 -5.06
N GLU A 34 -20.04 0.81 -4.90
CA GLU A 34 -21.30 0.10 -4.60
C GLU A 34 -22.17 -0.06 -5.84
N ASP A 35 -22.10 0.91 -6.77
CA ASP A 35 -22.86 0.86 -8.01
C ASP A 35 -22.21 1.75 -9.09
N ILE A 36 -22.50 1.46 -10.34
CA ILE A 36 -22.09 2.26 -11.50
C ILE A 36 -23.28 2.31 -12.45
N ASP A 37 -23.90 3.47 -12.58
CA ASP A 37 -25.09 3.69 -13.43
C ASP A 37 -24.82 4.81 -14.44
N GLY A 38 -25.83 5.16 -15.25
CA GLY A 38 -25.69 6.22 -16.27
C GLY A 38 -25.43 7.64 -15.72
N LYS A 39 -25.50 7.83 -14.38
CA LYS A 39 -25.32 9.14 -13.73
C LYS A 39 -23.95 9.29 -13.06
N GLY A 40 -23.22 8.18 -12.81
CA GLY A 40 -21.90 8.23 -12.17
C GLY A 40 -21.57 6.96 -11.41
N ILE A 41 -20.59 7.08 -10.52
CA ILE A 41 -20.08 6.01 -9.67
C ILE A 41 -20.60 6.26 -8.25
N VAL A 42 -21.35 5.32 -7.71
CA VAL A 42 -21.81 5.36 -6.32
C VAL A 42 -20.84 4.61 -5.45
N THR A 43 -20.45 5.23 -4.35
CA THR A 43 -19.50 4.65 -3.40
C THR A 43 -20.11 4.59 -2.00
N SER A 44 -19.52 3.75 -1.16
CA SER A 44 -19.77 3.81 0.28
C SER A 44 -19.49 5.23 0.83
N PRO A 45 -20.07 5.61 1.95
CA PRO A 45 -19.77 6.90 2.57
C PRO A 45 -18.30 6.94 2.99
N PRO A 46 -17.62 8.08 2.79
CA PRO A 46 -16.28 8.29 3.33
C PRO A 46 -16.35 8.50 4.85
N ASP A 47 -15.33 8.02 5.55
CA ASP A 47 -15.10 8.44 6.94
C ASP A 47 -14.28 9.74 6.93
N LEU A 48 -14.95 10.84 7.24
CA LEU A 48 -14.36 12.18 7.27
C LEU A 48 -14.16 12.72 8.68
N GLY A 49 -14.33 11.87 9.72
CA GLY A 49 -14.21 12.30 11.11
C GLY A 49 -15.24 13.38 11.50
N GLY A 50 -16.43 13.36 10.91
CA GLY A 50 -17.50 14.34 11.16
C GLY A 50 -17.45 15.58 10.26
N ALA A 51 -16.47 15.72 9.38
CA ALA A 51 -16.45 16.78 8.38
C ALA A 51 -17.39 16.45 7.21
N SER A 52 -17.83 17.48 6.48
CA SER A 52 -18.59 17.31 5.23
C SER A 52 -17.81 17.87 4.05
N MET A 53 -18.05 17.31 2.88
CA MET A 53 -17.50 17.84 1.64
C MET A 53 -18.62 18.41 0.78
N PRO A 54 -18.50 19.66 0.29
CA PRO A 54 -19.49 20.29 -0.57
C PRO A 54 -19.66 19.53 -1.90
N LEU A 55 -20.85 19.62 -2.48
CA LEU A 55 -21.08 19.21 -3.86
C LEU A 55 -20.19 20.03 -4.80
N GLY A 56 -19.68 19.37 -5.83
CA GLY A 56 -18.75 19.97 -6.77
C GLY A 56 -17.28 19.93 -6.34
N SER A 57 -16.97 19.49 -5.10
CA SER A 57 -15.57 19.30 -4.65
C SER A 57 -14.84 18.37 -5.58
N GLU A 58 -13.65 18.77 -6.00
CA GLU A 58 -12.77 17.93 -6.81
C GLU A 58 -12.14 16.82 -5.98
N VAL A 59 -12.14 15.61 -6.52
CA VAL A 59 -11.61 14.42 -5.86
C VAL A 59 -10.63 13.72 -6.79
N LEU A 60 -9.40 13.59 -6.35
CA LEU A 60 -8.43 12.70 -6.99
C LEU A 60 -8.64 11.28 -6.48
N VAL A 61 -9.11 10.42 -7.36
CA VAL A 61 -9.38 9.01 -7.07
C VAL A 61 -8.23 8.15 -7.52
N ARG A 62 -7.78 7.21 -6.68
CA ARG A 62 -6.76 6.21 -6.98
C ARG A 62 -7.28 4.82 -6.71
N TYR A 63 -6.92 3.88 -7.57
CA TYR A 63 -7.22 2.47 -7.38
C TYR A 63 -6.07 1.61 -7.90
N TYR A 64 -6.03 0.36 -7.47
CA TYR A 64 -4.88 -0.50 -7.67
C TYR A 64 -5.29 -1.76 -8.43
N ARG A 65 -4.48 -2.16 -9.39
CA ARG A 65 -4.49 -3.44 -10.06
C ARG A 65 -3.21 -4.19 -9.70
N LYS A 66 -3.16 -5.47 -10.03
CA LYS A 66 -2.05 -6.38 -9.67
C LYS A 66 -0.68 -5.70 -9.75
N ASP A 67 -0.37 -5.02 -10.85
CA ASP A 67 0.95 -4.48 -11.12
C ASP A 67 0.97 -2.97 -11.37
N SER A 68 -0.16 -2.29 -11.23
CA SER A 68 -0.29 -0.88 -11.58
C SER A 68 -1.27 -0.16 -10.68
N ALA A 69 -1.03 1.12 -10.50
CA ALA A 69 -1.99 2.03 -9.93
C ALA A 69 -2.58 2.92 -11.03
N TYR A 70 -3.82 3.30 -10.87
CA TYR A 70 -4.54 4.19 -11.77
C TYR A 70 -5.10 5.34 -10.98
N GLN A 71 -5.22 6.50 -11.61
CA GLN A 71 -5.83 7.66 -11.01
C GLN A 71 -6.65 8.44 -12.02
N PHE A 72 -7.63 9.14 -11.50
CA PHE A 72 -8.43 10.11 -12.25
C PHE A 72 -8.93 11.22 -11.34
N LEU A 73 -9.21 12.37 -11.93
CA LEU A 73 -9.85 13.49 -11.27
C LEU A 73 -11.35 13.44 -11.59
N THR A 74 -12.18 13.71 -10.58
CA THR A 74 -13.62 13.79 -10.72
C THR A 74 -14.20 14.76 -9.68
N LYS A 75 -15.53 14.85 -9.60
CA LYS A 75 -16.23 15.71 -8.63
C LYS A 75 -17.28 14.92 -7.87
N ILE A 76 -17.55 15.32 -6.63
CA ILE A 76 -18.71 14.87 -5.89
C ILE A 76 -19.94 15.49 -6.52
N ILE A 77 -20.86 14.68 -7.05
CA ILE A 77 -22.05 15.15 -7.76
C ILE A 77 -23.33 14.96 -6.98
N ALA A 78 -23.35 14.06 -6.00
CA ALA A 78 -24.49 13.90 -5.09
C ALA A 78 -24.06 13.20 -3.78
N TRP A 79 -24.81 13.50 -2.73
CA TRP A 79 -24.91 12.70 -1.52
C TRP A 79 -26.31 12.05 -1.55
N GLU A 80 -26.34 10.73 -1.44
CA GLU A 80 -27.56 9.95 -1.58
C GLU A 80 -27.83 9.12 -0.33
N GLU A 81 -29.10 8.85 -0.06
CA GLU A 81 -29.48 7.82 0.89
C GLU A 81 -29.97 6.60 0.12
N ARG A 82 -29.27 5.48 0.24
CA ARG A 82 -29.71 4.20 -0.31
C ARG A 82 -30.23 3.31 0.84
N GLY A 83 -31.53 3.32 1.00
CA GLY A 83 -32.19 2.73 2.15
C GLY A 83 -31.89 3.55 3.42
N ARG A 84 -31.14 2.94 4.38
CA ARG A 84 -30.74 3.61 5.63
C ARG A 84 -29.24 3.96 5.65
N ARG A 85 -28.56 3.89 4.52
CA ARG A 85 -27.10 4.13 4.44
C ARG A 85 -26.82 5.33 3.55
N PRO A 86 -26.06 6.30 4.03
CA PRO A 86 -25.56 7.37 3.18
C PRO A 86 -24.61 6.79 2.12
N SER A 87 -24.57 7.40 0.96
CA SER A 87 -23.67 7.06 -0.14
C SER A 87 -23.17 8.33 -0.79
N MET A 88 -21.96 8.29 -1.34
CA MET A 88 -21.40 9.38 -2.11
C MET A 88 -21.42 9.02 -3.59
N ARG A 89 -21.90 9.92 -4.43
CA ARG A 89 -21.81 9.78 -5.88
C ARG A 89 -20.76 10.69 -6.44
N ILE A 90 -19.84 10.12 -7.20
CA ILE A 90 -18.81 10.85 -7.95
C ILE A 90 -19.10 10.74 -9.45
N GLY A 91 -18.71 11.76 -10.21
CA GLY A 91 -18.87 11.79 -11.66
C GLY A 91 -17.98 10.75 -12.36
N PHE A 92 -18.29 10.47 -13.61
CA PHE A 92 -17.40 9.67 -14.45
C PHE A 92 -16.08 10.41 -14.72
N PRO A 93 -14.96 9.69 -14.73
CA PRO A 93 -13.69 10.28 -15.14
C PRO A 93 -13.70 10.63 -16.64
N SER A 94 -13.22 11.81 -16.97
CA SER A 94 -12.94 12.16 -18.38
C SER A 94 -11.73 11.40 -18.93
N GLN A 95 -10.76 11.13 -18.05
CA GLN A 95 -9.53 10.41 -18.38
C GLN A 95 -9.03 9.62 -17.18
N ILE A 96 -8.59 8.40 -17.43
CA ILE A 96 -7.91 7.57 -16.43
C ILE A 96 -6.45 7.44 -16.84
N THR A 97 -5.55 7.82 -15.95
CA THR A 97 -4.11 7.76 -16.18
C THR A 97 -3.48 6.66 -15.34
N ARG A 98 -2.48 5.99 -15.91
CA ARG A 98 -1.65 5.06 -15.14
C ARG A 98 -0.74 5.87 -14.22
N TYR A 99 -0.72 5.51 -12.95
CA TYR A 99 0.12 6.14 -11.93
C TYR A 99 1.15 5.14 -11.45
N GLN A 100 2.42 5.40 -11.72
CA GLN A 100 3.51 4.58 -11.22
C GLN A 100 3.91 5.04 -9.81
N ARG A 101 3.42 4.32 -8.79
CA ARG A 101 3.73 4.60 -7.39
C ARG A 101 5.12 4.10 -6.98
N ARG A 102 5.55 2.98 -7.57
CA ARG A 102 6.77 2.31 -7.15
C ARG A 102 7.94 2.82 -7.96
N GLN A 103 8.91 3.39 -7.27
CA GLN A 103 10.18 3.79 -7.87
C GLN A 103 11.03 2.58 -8.26
N PHE A 104 10.89 1.46 -7.53
CA PHE A 104 11.63 0.23 -7.74
C PHE A 104 10.67 -0.94 -7.97
N ALA A 105 11.03 -1.82 -8.90
CA ALA A 105 10.35 -3.09 -9.07
C ALA A 105 10.49 -3.94 -7.81
N ARG A 106 9.52 -4.82 -7.57
CA ARG A 106 9.56 -5.79 -6.48
C ARG A 106 9.60 -7.19 -7.04
N ALA A 107 10.35 -8.05 -6.37
CA ALA A 107 10.37 -9.47 -6.66
C ALA A 107 9.88 -10.25 -5.43
N GLU A 108 8.93 -11.14 -5.65
CA GLU A 108 8.54 -12.16 -4.68
C GLU A 108 9.56 -13.28 -4.79
N ILE A 109 10.44 -13.39 -3.81
CA ILE A 109 11.55 -14.35 -3.80
C ILE A 109 11.53 -15.06 -2.45
N GLU A 110 11.66 -16.37 -2.49
CA GLU A 110 11.79 -17.16 -1.27
C GLU A 110 13.09 -16.84 -0.55
N GLY A 111 13.00 -16.68 0.75
CA GLY A 111 14.14 -16.35 1.58
C GLY A 111 13.76 -16.09 3.04
N SER A 112 14.76 -15.72 3.80
CA SER A 112 14.59 -15.36 5.20
C SER A 112 15.23 -14.01 5.50
N VAL A 113 14.76 -13.39 6.58
CA VAL A 113 15.30 -12.13 7.09
C VAL A 113 15.72 -12.36 8.54
N ARG A 114 16.94 -11.96 8.88
CA ARG A 114 17.37 -11.75 10.27
C ARG A 114 17.36 -10.27 10.54
N PHE A 115 16.79 -9.83 11.65
CA PHE A 115 16.72 -8.41 11.97
C PHE A 115 17.05 -8.14 13.43
N TYR A 116 17.63 -6.97 13.67
CA TYR A 116 18.15 -6.51 14.95
C TYR A 116 17.50 -5.16 15.27
N LEU A 117 16.80 -5.05 16.37
CA LEU A 117 16.19 -3.79 16.82
C LEU A 117 17.19 -2.91 17.57
N THR A 118 18.17 -3.54 18.22
CA THR A 118 19.35 -2.90 18.82
C THR A 118 20.58 -3.74 18.51
N ALA A 119 21.78 -3.13 18.58
CA ALA A 119 23.03 -3.82 18.26
C ALA A 119 23.36 -4.98 19.24
N ASP A 120 22.82 -4.93 20.44
CA ASP A 120 23.12 -5.88 21.53
C ASP A 120 22.08 -7.01 21.65
N GLU A 121 21.01 -6.99 20.84
CA GLU A 121 19.98 -8.01 20.88
C GLU A 121 20.30 -9.19 19.97
N LEU A 122 19.85 -10.38 20.40
CA LEU A 122 19.86 -11.56 19.53
C LEU A 122 18.97 -11.31 18.30
N PRO A 123 19.41 -11.73 17.11
CA PRO A 123 18.64 -11.53 15.90
C PRO A 123 17.29 -12.25 15.96
N SER A 124 16.26 -11.53 15.59
CA SER A 124 14.95 -12.10 15.30
C SER A 124 14.88 -12.57 13.86
N ARG A 125 13.97 -13.51 13.56
CA ARG A 125 13.82 -14.09 12.21
C ARG A 125 12.45 -13.78 11.61
N GLY A 126 12.44 -13.67 10.29
CA GLY A 126 11.23 -13.54 9.48
C GLY A 126 11.35 -14.26 8.15
N TYR A 127 10.22 -14.41 7.48
CA TYR A 127 10.12 -14.97 6.13
C TYR A 127 9.99 -13.82 5.14
N LEU A 128 10.81 -13.83 4.12
CA LEU A 128 10.78 -12.83 3.05
C LEU A 128 9.49 -12.97 2.23
N ASN A 129 8.75 -11.89 2.06
CA ASN A 129 7.58 -11.84 1.18
C ASN A 129 7.92 -11.21 -0.17
N ASP A 130 8.55 -10.03 -0.15
CA ASP A 130 9.05 -9.35 -1.34
C ASP A 130 10.23 -8.45 -0.99
N VAL A 131 11.07 -8.20 -1.99
CA VAL A 131 12.22 -7.30 -1.91
C VAL A 131 12.30 -6.42 -3.15
N SER A 132 12.86 -5.23 -2.97
CA SER A 132 13.18 -4.26 -4.04
C SER A 132 14.42 -3.46 -3.65
N ALA A 133 14.97 -2.66 -4.55
CA ALA A 133 16.04 -1.73 -4.20
C ALA A 133 15.62 -0.62 -3.23
N GLY A 134 14.32 -0.44 -2.98
CA GLY A 134 13.79 0.55 -2.04
C GLY A 134 13.46 0.00 -0.65
N GLY A 135 13.37 -1.32 -0.49
CA GLY A 135 12.97 -1.92 0.78
C GLY A 135 12.60 -3.39 0.70
N VAL A 136 12.22 -3.92 1.83
CA VAL A 136 11.84 -5.32 2.04
C VAL A 136 10.50 -5.42 2.76
N ASN A 137 9.77 -6.47 2.46
CA ASN A 137 8.56 -6.87 3.14
C ASN A 137 8.73 -8.31 3.63
N PHE A 138 8.54 -8.54 4.92
CA PHE A 138 8.68 -9.86 5.53
C PHE A 138 7.62 -10.11 6.60
N SER A 139 7.35 -11.37 6.88
CA SER A 139 6.45 -11.81 7.94
C SER A 139 7.24 -12.44 9.09
N THR A 140 6.85 -12.16 10.34
CA THR A 140 7.49 -12.70 11.54
C THR A 140 6.49 -13.02 12.64
N GLN A 141 6.80 -14.01 13.46
CA GLN A 141 6.05 -14.33 14.67
C GLN A 141 6.40 -13.44 15.87
N GLN A 142 7.41 -12.58 15.77
CA GLN A 142 7.87 -11.69 16.82
C GLN A 142 6.89 -10.53 17.06
N VAL A 143 5.62 -10.86 17.28
CA VAL A 143 4.53 -9.90 17.47
C VAL A 143 4.80 -8.98 18.66
N GLY A 144 5.39 -9.50 19.74
CA GLY A 144 5.72 -8.72 20.93
C GLY A 144 6.69 -7.57 20.68
N LEU A 145 7.63 -7.73 19.76
CA LEU A 145 8.58 -6.66 19.38
C LEU A 145 7.90 -5.48 18.69
N PHE A 146 6.73 -5.71 18.11
CA PHE A 146 5.95 -4.73 17.39
C PHE A 146 4.66 -4.34 18.11
N ALA A 147 4.45 -4.89 19.35
CA ALA A 147 3.23 -4.63 20.12
C ALA A 147 3.29 -3.31 20.89
N LYS A 148 2.25 -2.63 20.77
CA LYS A 148 1.43 -1.71 21.57
C LYS A 148 2.03 -0.55 22.37
N SER A 149 3.22 -0.56 22.93
CA SER A 149 3.66 0.54 23.79
C SER A 149 4.54 1.58 23.10
N LEU A 150 5.14 1.23 21.98
CA LEU A 150 5.98 2.13 21.19
C LEU A 150 5.62 1.89 19.72
N SER A 151 5.11 2.89 19.04
CA SER A 151 4.86 2.78 17.60
C SER A 151 6.12 2.23 16.91
N PRO A 152 6.07 1.05 16.29
CA PRO A 152 7.24 0.49 15.61
C PRO A 152 7.59 1.27 14.35
N VAL A 153 6.67 2.05 13.82
CA VAL A 153 6.85 2.86 12.61
C VAL A 153 7.85 3.98 12.90
N GLY A 154 8.82 4.15 12.01
CA GLY A 154 9.92 5.10 12.15
C GLY A 154 11.15 4.54 12.88
N ARG A 155 11.05 3.38 13.56
CA ARG A 155 12.23 2.76 14.19
C ARG A 155 13.21 2.28 13.13
N ARG A 156 14.49 2.46 13.43
CA ARG A 156 15.60 1.94 12.61
C ARG A 156 15.96 0.54 13.07
N LEU A 157 16.37 -0.28 12.14
CA LEU A 157 16.88 -1.62 12.38
C LEU A 157 17.98 -1.97 11.39
N LEU A 158 18.84 -2.91 11.76
CA LEU A 158 19.73 -3.59 10.84
C LEU A 158 19.11 -4.95 10.52
N PHE A 159 19.33 -5.42 9.29
CA PHE A 159 18.84 -6.74 8.90
C PHE A 159 19.69 -7.35 7.80
N ASP A 160 19.64 -8.67 7.77
CA ASP A 160 20.25 -9.50 6.75
C ASP A 160 19.15 -10.17 5.95
N ILE A 161 19.31 -10.24 4.64
CA ILE A 161 18.43 -10.98 3.74
C ILE A 161 19.22 -12.16 3.20
N MET A 162 18.68 -13.36 3.34
CA MET A 162 19.22 -14.60 2.79
C MET A 162 18.21 -15.17 1.81
N LEU A 163 18.58 -15.25 0.54
CA LEU A 163 17.73 -15.78 -0.52
C LEU A 163 17.95 -17.29 -0.68
N SER A 164 16.91 -18.02 -1.05
CA SER A 164 16.99 -19.45 -1.30
C SER A 164 17.97 -19.81 -2.43
N GLY A 165 18.25 -18.85 -3.33
CA GLY A 165 19.26 -18.96 -4.39
C GLY A 165 20.71 -18.81 -3.95
N GLY A 166 20.97 -18.57 -2.65
CA GLY A 166 22.32 -18.42 -2.10
C GLY A 166 22.83 -16.97 -2.04
N ASP A 167 22.14 -16.02 -2.64
CA ASP A 167 22.52 -14.61 -2.50
C ASP A 167 22.22 -14.11 -1.08
N GLU A 168 23.16 -13.37 -0.50
CA GLU A 168 23.06 -12.78 0.84
C GLU A 168 23.34 -11.28 0.82
N PHE A 169 22.54 -10.53 1.57
CA PHE A 169 22.71 -9.09 1.79
C PHE A 169 22.76 -8.84 3.29
N ILE A 170 23.91 -8.45 3.79
CA ILE A 170 24.21 -8.39 5.22
C ILE A 170 24.30 -6.93 5.72
N GLY A 171 23.81 -6.69 6.93
CA GLY A 171 23.94 -5.41 7.62
C GLY A 171 23.20 -4.26 6.96
N LEU A 172 22.07 -4.53 6.34
CA LEU A 172 21.29 -3.52 5.63
C LEU A 172 20.57 -2.60 6.64
N PRO A 173 20.81 -1.28 6.59
CA PRO A 173 20.08 -0.35 7.44
C PRO A 173 18.70 -0.08 6.86
N GLY A 174 17.67 -0.07 7.72
CA GLY A 174 16.32 0.20 7.33
C GLY A 174 15.48 0.91 8.38
N GLU A 175 14.35 1.45 7.95
CA GLU A 175 13.35 2.11 8.76
C GLU A 175 12.00 1.44 8.57
N ILE A 176 11.35 1.06 9.66
CA ILE A 176 10.02 0.44 9.63
C ILE A 176 9.00 1.47 9.14
N ARG A 177 8.32 1.17 8.05
CA ARG A 177 7.28 2.04 7.45
C ARG A 177 5.87 1.60 7.78
N ARG A 178 5.67 0.30 8.03
CA ARG A 178 4.37 -0.26 8.33
C ARG A 178 4.51 -1.61 9.03
N VAL A 179 3.60 -1.86 9.96
CA VAL A 179 3.39 -3.19 10.57
C VAL A 179 1.89 -3.47 10.52
N THR A 180 1.53 -4.64 10.03
CA THR A 180 0.13 -5.08 9.94
C THR A 180 0.02 -6.54 10.33
N PRO A 181 -1.12 -6.99 10.88
CA PRO A 181 -1.38 -8.42 11.03
C PRO A 181 -1.24 -9.13 9.68
N ASP A 182 -0.64 -10.31 9.68
CA ASP A 182 -0.61 -11.15 8.49
C ASP A 182 -1.96 -11.85 8.37
N LEU A 183 -2.72 -11.52 7.30
CA LEU A 183 -4.05 -12.08 7.09
C LEU A 183 -4.03 -13.55 6.65
N LYS A 184 -2.90 -14.03 6.15
CA LYS A 184 -2.74 -15.42 5.68
C LYS A 184 -2.25 -16.34 6.81
N ASN A 185 -1.42 -15.81 7.71
CA ASN A 185 -0.77 -16.58 8.76
C ASN A 185 -1.13 -16.02 10.14
N LYS A 186 -2.06 -16.69 10.83
CA LYS A 186 -2.46 -16.29 12.17
C LYS A 186 -1.26 -16.31 13.14
N GLY A 187 -1.11 -15.25 13.90
CA GLY A 187 0.02 -15.09 14.85
C GLY A 187 1.29 -14.51 14.21
N PHE A 188 1.24 -14.11 12.95
CA PHE A 188 2.29 -13.38 12.29
C PHE A 188 1.92 -11.89 12.11
N VAL A 189 2.94 -11.06 11.99
CA VAL A 189 2.83 -9.69 11.51
C VAL A 189 3.68 -9.52 10.26
N THR A 190 3.17 -8.73 9.33
CA THR A 190 3.89 -8.31 8.14
C THR A 190 4.54 -6.96 8.41
N VAL A 191 5.84 -6.88 8.18
CA VAL A 191 6.68 -5.70 8.42
C VAL A 191 7.19 -5.17 7.09
N GLN A 192 6.94 -3.90 6.81
CA GLN A 192 7.47 -3.20 5.63
C GLN A 192 8.59 -2.26 6.08
N VAL A 193 9.76 -2.45 5.52
CA VAL A 193 10.97 -1.70 5.83
C VAL A 193 11.46 -0.99 4.57
N ARG A 194 11.75 0.31 4.69
CA ARG A 194 12.45 1.08 3.68
C ARG A 194 13.95 1.02 3.95
N PHE A 195 14.76 0.70 2.96
CA PHE A 195 16.21 0.79 3.08
C PHE A 195 16.68 2.24 3.28
N MET A 196 17.72 2.39 4.06
CA MET A 196 18.36 3.68 4.32
C MET A 196 19.80 3.63 3.83
N ASN A 197 20.20 4.63 3.03
CA ASN A 197 21.62 4.83 2.65
C ASN A 197 22.35 3.56 2.18
N LEU A 198 21.71 2.77 1.31
CA LEU A 198 22.37 1.59 0.73
C LEU A 198 23.58 1.99 -0.08
N GLN A 199 24.65 1.20 0.02
CA GLN A 199 25.79 1.31 -0.88
C GLN A 199 25.33 1.10 -2.33
N PRO A 200 25.87 1.86 -3.31
CA PRO A 200 25.47 1.76 -4.71
C PRO A 200 25.53 0.33 -5.28
N LYS A 201 26.56 -0.44 -4.91
CA LYS A 201 26.73 -1.85 -5.33
C LYS A 201 25.58 -2.73 -4.84
N VAL A 202 25.17 -2.58 -3.58
CA VAL A 202 24.07 -3.35 -2.98
C VAL A 202 22.76 -2.96 -3.64
N LYS A 203 22.53 -1.67 -3.85
CA LYS A 203 21.34 -1.17 -4.54
C LYS A 203 21.25 -1.74 -5.95
N GLN A 204 22.35 -1.73 -6.72
CA GLN A 204 22.40 -2.28 -8.06
C GLN A 204 22.10 -3.79 -8.07
N ALA A 205 22.69 -4.55 -7.15
CA ALA A 205 22.45 -6.00 -7.03
C ALA A 205 20.96 -6.31 -6.75
N LEU A 206 20.29 -5.50 -5.89
CA LEU A 206 18.85 -5.62 -5.64
C LEU A 206 18.00 -5.23 -6.86
N GLU A 207 18.41 -4.22 -7.64
CA GLU A 207 17.74 -3.88 -8.89
C GLU A 207 17.87 -5.01 -9.93
N ASP A 208 19.04 -5.59 -10.07
CA ASP A 208 19.28 -6.70 -11.01
C ASP A 208 18.50 -7.96 -10.60
N LEU A 209 18.42 -8.23 -9.30
CA LEU A 209 17.62 -9.32 -8.75
C LEU A 209 16.13 -9.17 -9.14
N THR A 210 15.59 -7.95 -9.09
CA THR A 210 14.19 -7.69 -9.41
C THR A 210 13.88 -7.65 -10.91
N ARG A 211 14.90 -7.58 -11.77
CA ARG A 211 14.77 -7.62 -13.25
C ARG A 211 14.83 -9.04 -13.83
N ARG A 212 15.39 -10.00 -13.08
CA ARG A 212 15.57 -11.40 -13.55
C ARG A 212 14.28 -12.24 -13.57
N LYS A 213 13.12 -11.63 -13.27
CA LYS A 213 11.81 -12.27 -13.29
C LYS A 213 10.96 -11.78 -14.48
#